data_24c19586719073af1815e847bd0bbbca
#
_entry.id   24c19586719073af1815e847bd0bbbca
#
_cell.length_a   1.000
_cell.length_b   1.000
_cell.length_c   1.000
_cell.angle_alpha   90.00
_cell.angle_beta   90.00
_cell.angle_gamma   90.00
#
_symmetry.space_group_name_H-M   'P 1'
#
loop_
_entity.id
_entity.type
_entity.pdbx_description
1 polymer ?
#
loop_
_entity_poly.entity_id
_entity_poly.type
_entity_poly.pdbx_seq_one_letter_code
_entity_poly.pdbx_strand_id
1 'polypeptide(L)'
;ADTIEVKKLFNSDIKDFITKAEIIQNAKVINENICLAYTMTEANNINVVIAQAADELLNIKQVEASFVLGQKNGRVFVSARSLGNINVHVLMEKLGGGGHRDIAGAQFKDITIEEAYNRVKEIIKSYLKEEE
;
A
#
# COMPACT_ATOMS: atom_id res chain seq x y z
N ALA A 1 -31.34 3.44 15.82
CA ALA A 1 -29.95 3.03 15.88
C ALA A 1 -29.37 3.32 17.25
N ASP A 2 -28.57 2.40 17.72
CA ASP A 2 -27.96 2.48 19.03
C ASP A 2 -26.78 3.46 18.97
N THR A 3 -26.83 4.47 19.83
CA THR A 3 -25.81 5.51 19.93
C THR A 3 -24.43 4.91 20.29
N ILE A 4 -24.41 3.86 21.09
CA ILE A 4 -23.18 3.20 21.51
C ILE A 4 -22.50 2.49 20.32
N GLU A 5 -23.27 1.83 19.48
CA GLU A 5 -22.75 1.15 18.30
C GLU A 5 -22.18 2.14 17.29
N VAL A 6 -22.87 3.27 17.10
CA VAL A 6 -22.38 4.33 16.23
C VAL A 6 -21.06 4.89 16.74
N LYS A 7 -20.93 5.09 18.05
CA LYS A 7 -19.68 5.57 18.66
C LYS A 7 -18.53 4.57 18.48
N LYS A 8 -18.81 3.27 18.62
CA LYS A 8 -17.79 2.24 18.45
C LYS A 8 -17.27 2.21 17.02
N LEU A 9 -18.16 2.28 16.04
CA LEU A 9 -17.81 2.34 14.63
C LEU A 9 -16.98 3.60 14.33
N PHE A 10 -17.42 4.72 14.88
CA PHE A 10 -16.74 6.00 14.68
C PHE A 10 -15.32 5.97 15.25
N ASN A 11 -15.13 5.40 16.45
CA ASN A 11 -13.81 5.30 17.07
C ASN A 11 -12.87 4.39 16.27
N SER A 12 -13.39 3.26 15.74
CA SER A 12 -12.61 2.37 14.90
C SER A 12 -12.18 3.10 13.63
N ASP A 13 -13.10 3.83 13.00
CA ASP A 13 -12.83 4.60 11.80
C ASP A 13 -11.80 5.71 12.05
N ILE A 14 -11.84 6.33 13.24
CA ILE A 14 -10.85 7.34 13.60
C ILE A 14 -9.45 6.76 13.70
N LYS A 15 -9.30 5.58 14.31
CA LYS A 15 -8.00 4.92 14.42
C LYS A 15 -7.44 4.57 13.05
N ASP A 16 -8.28 4.02 12.19
CA ASP A 16 -7.90 3.67 10.83
C ASP A 16 -7.56 4.93 10.03
N PHE A 17 -8.35 5.99 10.21
CA PHE A 17 -8.10 7.27 9.57
C PHE A 17 -6.74 7.84 9.98
N ILE A 18 -6.40 7.77 11.27
CA ILE A 18 -5.10 8.25 11.78
C ILE A 18 -3.96 7.45 11.17
N THR A 19 -4.08 6.12 11.16
CA THR A 19 -3.05 5.26 10.56
C THR A 19 -2.87 5.59 9.08
N LYS A 20 -3.96 5.77 8.35
CA LYS A 20 -3.92 6.14 6.95
C LYS A 20 -3.25 7.50 6.74
N ALA A 21 -3.57 8.47 7.59
CA ALA A 21 -2.96 9.79 7.52
C ALA A 21 -1.44 9.72 7.75
N GLU A 22 -1.00 8.90 8.70
CA GLU A 22 0.42 8.67 8.96
C GLU A 22 1.13 8.07 7.75
N ILE A 23 0.51 7.10 7.11
CA ILE A 23 1.05 6.48 5.89
C ILE A 23 1.25 7.53 4.81
N ILE A 24 0.24 8.34 4.55
CA ILE A 24 0.26 9.35 3.50
C ILE A 24 1.32 10.42 3.82
N GLN A 25 1.40 10.84 5.07
CA GLN A 25 2.37 11.85 5.51
C GLN A 25 3.81 11.38 5.30
N ASN A 26 4.07 10.10 5.43
CA ASN A 26 5.41 9.53 5.34
C ASN A 26 5.73 8.91 3.97
N ALA A 27 4.82 9.05 3.01
CA ALA A 27 5.02 8.50 1.68
C ALA A 27 6.20 9.16 0.98
N LYS A 28 6.94 8.36 0.22
CA LYS A 28 8.08 8.82 -0.58
C LYS A 28 7.72 8.74 -2.05
N VAL A 29 8.17 9.70 -2.83
CA VAL A 29 8.01 9.68 -4.28
C VAL A 29 9.31 9.21 -4.89
N ILE A 30 9.23 8.20 -5.74
CA ILE A 30 10.38 7.72 -6.50
C ILE A 30 10.08 7.88 -7.98
N ASN A 31 11.12 8.12 -8.76
CA ASN A 31 11.03 8.30 -10.22
C ASN A 31 9.96 9.34 -10.61
N GLU A 32 9.72 10.34 -9.75
CA GLU A 32 8.80 11.47 -9.97
C GLU A 32 7.31 11.10 -10.00
N ASN A 33 6.93 9.83 -10.24
CA ASN A 33 5.54 9.46 -10.46
C ASN A 33 5.05 8.25 -9.67
N ILE A 34 5.87 7.70 -8.78
CA ILE A 34 5.49 6.52 -7.99
C ILE A 34 5.59 6.86 -6.51
N CYS A 35 4.52 6.59 -5.76
CA CYS A 35 4.52 6.73 -4.31
C CYS A 35 4.74 5.39 -3.63
N LEU A 36 5.56 5.38 -2.60
CA LEU A 36 5.87 4.20 -1.83
C LEU A 36 5.79 4.56 -0.35
N ALA A 37 5.04 3.79 0.42
CA ALA A 37 4.80 4.07 1.83
C ALA A 37 4.65 2.78 2.63
N TYR A 38 4.84 2.88 3.95
CA TYR A 38 4.57 1.75 4.84
C TYR A 38 4.17 2.25 6.21
N THR A 39 3.60 1.37 7.02
CA THR A 39 3.30 1.63 8.41
C THR A 39 3.74 0.47 9.28
N MET A 40 4.28 0.78 10.45
CA MET A 40 4.60 -0.22 11.47
C MET A 40 3.37 -0.58 12.31
N THR A 41 2.32 0.23 12.25
CA THR A 41 1.11 0.03 13.04
C THR A 41 0.33 -1.19 12.56
N GLU A 42 0.08 -2.14 13.46
CA GLU A 42 -0.70 -3.34 13.15
C GLU A 42 -2.19 -3.07 13.36
N ALA A 43 -2.79 -2.29 12.46
CA ALA A 43 -4.20 -1.97 12.54
C ALA A 43 -5.06 -3.23 12.36
N ASN A 44 -6.23 -3.27 13.02
CA ASN A 44 -7.12 -4.42 12.92
C ASN A 44 -7.54 -4.70 11.46
N ASN A 45 -7.78 -3.65 10.70
CA ASN A 45 -8.16 -3.73 9.30
C ASN A 45 -7.02 -3.27 8.40
N ILE A 46 -5.82 -3.81 8.62
CA ILE A 46 -4.62 -3.34 7.93
C ILE A 46 -4.76 -3.40 6.40
N ASN A 47 -5.38 -4.45 5.86
CA ASN A 47 -5.55 -4.57 4.40
C ASN A 47 -6.42 -3.45 3.84
N VAL A 48 -7.47 -3.07 4.57
CA VAL A 48 -8.36 -1.97 4.15
C VAL A 48 -7.61 -0.64 4.23
N VAL A 49 -6.89 -0.44 5.33
CA VAL A 49 -6.15 0.82 5.56
C VAL A 49 -5.09 1.06 4.48
N ILE A 50 -4.28 0.05 4.17
CA ILE A 50 -3.23 0.21 3.16
C ILE A 50 -3.82 0.37 1.75
N ALA A 51 -4.93 -0.33 1.46
CA ALA A 51 -5.61 -0.17 0.17
C ALA A 51 -6.17 1.23 0.00
N GLN A 52 -6.82 1.76 1.03
CA GLN A 52 -7.36 3.12 1.00
C GLN A 52 -6.25 4.17 0.89
N ALA A 53 -5.15 3.98 1.60
CA ALA A 53 -4.00 4.87 1.51
C ALA A 53 -3.43 4.86 0.09
N ALA A 54 -3.30 3.69 -0.51
CA ALA A 54 -2.81 3.57 -1.89
C ALA A 54 -3.72 4.30 -2.87
N ASP A 55 -5.05 4.16 -2.70
CA ASP A 55 -6.02 4.87 -3.52
C ASP A 55 -5.87 6.39 -3.38
N GLU A 56 -5.73 6.88 -2.15
CA GLU A 56 -5.59 8.32 -1.91
C GLU A 56 -4.30 8.90 -2.48
N LEU A 57 -3.21 8.14 -2.43
CA LEU A 57 -1.95 8.57 -3.01
C LEU A 57 -2.03 8.77 -4.51
N LEU A 58 -2.92 8.04 -5.20
CA LEU A 58 -3.16 8.25 -6.63
C LEU A 58 -3.82 9.57 -6.95
N ASN A 59 -4.43 10.25 -5.97
CA ASN A 59 -5.04 11.55 -6.18
C ASN A 59 -4.02 12.69 -6.22
N ILE A 60 -2.78 12.40 -5.83
CA ILE A 60 -1.71 13.39 -5.89
C ILE A 60 -1.33 13.61 -7.35
N LYS A 61 -1.24 14.88 -7.76
CA LYS A 61 -0.84 15.23 -9.11
C LYS A 61 0.51 14.60 -9.44
N GLN A 62 0.64 14.04 -10.62
CA GLN A 62 1.84 13.39 -11.15
C GLN A 62 2.04 11.94 -10.68
N VAL A 63 1.31 11.47 -9.68
CA VAL A 63 1.44 10.09 -9.22
C VAL A 63 0.67 9.18 -10.18
N GLU A 64 1.35 8.19 -10.71
CA GLU A 64 0.77 7.20 -11.63
C GLU A 64 0.62 5.83 -11.00
N ALA A 65 1.35 5.55 -9.94
CA ALA A 65 1.21 4.30 -9.19
C ALA A 65 1.57 4.51 -7.74
N SER A 66 0.98 3.72 -6.86
CA SER A 66 1.24 3.77 -5.44
C SER A 66 1.34 2.36 -4.87
N PHE A 67 2.25 2.19 -3.91
CA PHE A 67 2.49 0.93 -3.23
C PHE A 67 2.55 1.20 -1.74
N VAL A 68 1.68 0.56 -0.98
CA VAL A 68 1.61 0.75 0.47
C VAL A 68 1.74 -0.59 1.17
N LEU A 69 2.62 -0.65 2.15
CA LEU A 69 2.87 -1.85 2.93
C LEU A 69 2.36 -1.69 4.36
N GLY A 70 1.81 -2.77 4.88
CA GLY A 70 1.41 -2.88 6.27
C GLY A 70 1.78 -4.25 6.79
N GLN A 71 1.60 -4.45 8.09
CA GLN A 71 1.94 -5.72 8.72
C GLN A 71 0.94 -6.08 9.80
N LYS A 72 0.78 -7.37 10.04
CA LYS A 72 -0.02 -7.89 11.13
C LYS A 72 0.28 -9.37 11.32
N ASN A 73 0.43 -9.78 12.58
CA ASN A 73 0.60 -11.19 12.95
C ASN A 73 1.71 -11.90 12.17
N GLY A 74 2.86 -11.25 12.02
CA GLY A 74 4.02 -11.83 11.36
C GLY A 74 3.95 -11.86 9.84
N ARG A 75 2.96 -11.20 9.24
CA ARG A 75 2.83 -11.11 7.78
C ARG A 75 2.95 -9.66 7.35
N VAL A 76 3.54 -9.47 6.18
CA VAL A 76 3.59 -8.16 5.52
C VAL A 76 2.67 -8.21 4.31
N PHE A 77 1.86 -7.17 4.16
CA PHE A 77 0.91 -7.04 3.06
C PHE A 77 1.26 -5.84 2.21
N VAL A 78 1.09 -5.97 0.91
CA VAL A 78 1.33 -4.89 -0.04
C VAL A 78 0.04 -4.64 -0.82
N SER A 79 -0.37 -3.36 -0.87
CA SER A 79 -1.44 -2.92 -1.78
C SER A 79 -0.81 -2.04 -2.85
N ALA A 80 -1.11 -2.33 -4.09
CA ALA A 80 -0.58 -1.60 -5.24
C ALA A 80 -1.74 -1.08 -6.09
N ARG A 81 -1.61 0.17 -6.54
CA ARG A 81 -2.61 0.83 -7.37
C ARG A 81 -1.92 1.55 -8.52
N SER A 82 -2.62 1.66 -9.65
CA SER A 82 -2.08 2.34 -10.83
C SER A 82 -3.20 3.03 -11.58
N LEU A 83 -2.86 4.10 -12.26
CA LEU A 83 -3.78 4.76 -13.20
C LEU A 83 -3.77 4.11 -14.58
N GLY A 84 -2.94 3.06 -14.76
CA GLY A 84 -2.91 2.26 -15.98
C GLY A 84 -1.58 2.20 -16.71
N ASN A 85 -0.74 3.21 -16.57
CA ASN A 85 0.55 3.24 -17.28
C ASN A 85 1.57 2.25 -16.69
N ILE A 86 1.44 1.97 -15.40
CA ILE A 86 2.31 1.01 -14.72
C ILE A 86 1.48 -0.23 -14.43
N ASN A 87 1.96 -1.39 -14.85
CA ASN A 87 1.26 -2.65 -14.66
C ASN A 87 1.59 -3.23 -13.29
N VAL A 88 0.76 -2.92 -12.28
CA VAL A 88 1.01 -3.40 -10.91
C VAL A 88 0.77 -4.90 -10.78
N HIS A 89 -0.01 -5.52 -11.66
CA HIS A 89 -0.19 -6.97 -11.67
C HIS A 89 1.15 -7.68 -11.93
N VAL A 90 1.87 -7.24 -12.95
CA VAL A 90 3.18 -7.80 -13.28
C VAL A 90 4.15 -7.65 -12.11
N LEU A 91 4.15 -6.48 -11.48
CA LEU A 91 5.02 -6.20 -10.33
C LEU A 91 4.70 -7.11 -9.15
N MET A 92 3.42 -7.24 -8.82
CA MET A 92 3.02 -8.05 -7.67
C MET A 92 3.21 -9.54 -7.93
N GLU A 93 3.09 -10.01 -9.17
CA GLU A 93 3.39 -11.39 -9.51
C GLU A 93 4.86 -11.74 -9.24
N LYS A 94 5.76 -10.80 -9.44
CA LYS A 94 7.19 -11.00 -9.13
C LYS A 94 7.43 -11.21 -7.64
N LEU A 95 6.50 -10.76 -6.81
CA LEU A 95 6.54 -10.94 -5.36
C LEU A 95 5.68 -12.12 -4.88
N GLY A 96 5.13 -12.90 -5.82
CA GLY A 96 4.26 -14.02 -5.49
C GLY A 96 2.81 -13.64 -5.26
N GLY A 97 2.44 -12.43 -5.57
CA GLY A 97 1.07 -11.94 -5.45
C GLY A 97 0.32 -11.95 -6.77
N GLY A 98 -0.69 -11.11 -6.88
CA GLY A 98 -1.50 -11.03 -8.09
C GLY A 98 -2.50 -9.88 -8.04
N GLY A 99 -3.40 -9.88 -9.00
CA GLY A 99 -4.44 -8.85 -9.12
C GLY A 99 -4.74 -8.53 -10.56
N HIS A 100 -4.96 -7.26 -10.81
CA HIS A 100 -5.23 -6.72 -12.13
C HIS A 100 -4.22 -5.63 -12.45
N ARG A 101 -4.25 -5.12 -13.69
CA ARG A 101 -3.29 -4.13 -14.15
C ARG A 101 -3.20 -2.90 -13.24
N ASP A 102 -4.33 -2.44 -12.73
CA ASP A 102 -4.43 -1.21 -11.93
C ASP A 102 -4.67 -1.42 -10.43
N ILE A 103 -4.95 -2.65 -10.02
CA ILE A 103 -5.18 -3.02 -8.61
C ILE A 103 -4.56 -4.39 -8.36
N ALA A 104 -3.58 -4.47 -7.49
CA ALA A 104 -2.91 -5.73 -7.19
C ALA A 104 -2.37 -5.71 -5.77
N GLY A 105 -1.88 -6.85 -5.32
CA GLY A 105 -1.31 -6.96 -4.00
C GLY A 105 -0.44 -8.20 -3.85
N ALA A 106 0.27 -8.26 -2.73
CA ALA A 106 1.13 -9.37 -2.39
C ALA A 106 1.23 -9.48 -0.87
N GLN A 107 1.73 -10.61 -0.40
CA GLN A 107 2.01 -10.77 1.02
C GLN A 107 3.26 -11.61 1.22
N PHE A 108 3.91 -11.37 2.33
CA PHE A 108 5.15 -12.05 2.71
C PHE A 108 5.01 -12.66 4.09
N LYS A 109 5.74 -13.75 4.32
CA LYS A 109 5.91 -14.36 5.64
C LYS A 109 7.39 -14.32 5.99
N ASP A 110 7.67 -14.24 7.29
CA ASP A 110 9.03 -14.43 7.83
C ASP A 110 10.07 -13.44 7.33
N ILE A 111 9.64 -12.24 6.93
CA ILE A 111 10.55 -11.14 6.64
C ILE A 111 10.04 -9.89 7.35
N THR A 112 10.92 -8.93 7.57
CA THR A 112 10.53 -7.65 8.16
C THR A 112 9.86 -6.77 7.12
N ILE A 113 9.10 -5.79 7.59
CA ILE A 113 8.48 -4.83 6.68
C ILE A 113 9.55 -4.02 5.94
N GLU A 114 10.69 -3.76 6.55
CA GLU A 114 11.81 -3.06 5.92
C GLU A 114 12.36 -3.88 4.75
N GLU A 115 12.53 -5.19 4.93
CA GLU A 115 12.98 -6.08 3.85
C GLU A 115 11.96 -6.13 2.71
N ALA A 116 10.67 -6.22 3.05
CA ALA A 116 9.60 -6.21 2.05
C ALA A 116 9.58 -4.89 1.28
N TYR A 117 9.73 -3.79 1.98
CA TYR A 117 9.79 -2.46 1.39
C TYR A 117 10.93 -2.36 0.36
N ASN A 118 12.11 -2.85 0.74
CA ASN A 118 13.27 -2.84 -0.16
C ASN A 118 13.05 -3.72 -1.37
N ARG A 119 12.41 -4.88 -1.23
CA ARG A 119 12.08 -5.75 -2.36
C ARG A 119 11.12 -5.09 -3.33
N VAL A 120 10.09 -4.42 -2.81
CA VAL A 120 9.15 -3.67 -3.65
C VAL A 120 9.89 -2.59 -4.42
N LYS A 121 10.75 -1.85 -3.74
CA LYS A 121 11.56 -0.79 -4.35
C LYS A 121 12.43 -1.33 -5.48
N GLU A 122 13.09 -2.47 -5.26
CA GLU A 122 13.96 -3.08 -6.26
C GLU A 122 13.20 -3.54 -7.49
N ILE A 123 12.04 -4.18 -7.32
CA ILE A 123 11.28 -4.64 -8.47
C ILE A 123 10.70 -3.48 -9.27
N ILE A 124 10.35 -2.38 -8.60
CA ILE A 124 9.89 -1.16 -9.29
C ILE A 124 11.03 -0.62 -10.15
N LYS A 125 12.23 -0.51 -9.59
CA LYS A 125 13.39 0.00 -10.33
C LYS A 125 13.72 -0.89 -11.53
N SER A 126 13.67 -2.19 -11.36
CA SER A 126 13.90 -3.15 -12.43
C SER A 126 12.86 -3.03 -13.53
N TYR A 127 11.59 -2.92 -13.14
CA TYR A 127 10.49 -2.75 -14.09
C TYR A 127 10.66 -1.48 -14.93
N LEU A 128 11.02 -0.38 -14.29
CA LEU A 128 11.20 0.90 -14.99
C LEU A 128 12.36 0.83 -16.00
N LYS A 129 13.41 0.09 -15.68
CA LYS A 129 14.52 -0.13 -16.62
C LYS A 129 14.08 -0.92 -17.84
N GLU A 130 13.27 -1.97 -17.63
CA GLU A 130 12.78 -2.79 -18.73
C GLU A 130 11.87 -2.02 -19.68
N GLU A 131 11.16 -1.01 -19.17
CA GLU A 131 10.25 -0.19 -19.97
C GLU A 131 10.97 0.92 -20.76
N GLU A 132 12.24 1.17 -20.46
CA GLU A 132 13.06 2.11 -21.24
C GLU A 132 13.44 1.47 -22.62
#